data_3828cd2a3e437de8e3ef5716d2f554a0
#
_entry.id   3828cd2a3e437de8e3ef5716d2f554a0
#
_cell.length_a   1.000
_cell.length_b   1.000
_cell.length_c   1.000
_cell.angle_alpha   90.00
_cell.angle_beta   90.00
_cell.angle_gamma   90.00
#
_symmetry.space_group_name_H-M   'P 1'
#
loop_
_entity.id
_entity.type
_entity.pdbx_description
1 polymer ?
#
loop_
_entity_poly.entity_id
_entity_poly.type
_entity_poly.pdbx_seq_one_letter_code
_entity_poly.pdbx_strand_id
1 'polypeptide(L)'
;VGHALVVLSVALMVGVGLYLHPDPSGHGTHQQLGLPPCSIYFFTGRPCPSCGLTTSVSAWLHGDGRLGWRANPFGIVVLLIAIGVGLNSLMVLLFKRSLRLHPLLLNWGLILLILGWLIHGILRFAFW
;
A
#
# COMPACT_ATOMS: atom_id res chain seq x y z
N VAL A 1 9.36 -18.93 11.54
CA VAL A 1 7.98 -18.56 11.87
C VAL A 1 7.65 -17.15 11.39
N GLY A 2 8.50 -16.16 11.70
CA GLY A 2 8.26 -14.78 11.26
C GLY A 2 8.16 -14.62 9.74
N HIS A 3 9.03 -15.28 8.99
CA HIS A 3 9.01 -15.22 7.53
C HIS A 3 7.76 -15.86 6.93
N ALA A 4 7.26 -16.93 7.52
CA ALA A 4 6.02 -17.57 7.09
C ALA A 4 4.82 -16.63 7.27
N LEU A 5 4.76 -15.90 8.40
CA LEU A 5 3.74 -14.90 8.65
C LEU A 5 3.82 -13.74 7.64
N VAL A 6 5.02 -13.30 7.30
CA VAL A 6 5.23 -12.24 6.30
C VAL A 6 4.73 -12.69 4.93
N VAL A 7 5.10 -13.89 4.49
CA VAL A 7 4.64 -14.45 3.21
C VAL A 7 3.12 -14.55 3.18
N LEU A 8 2.53 -15.08 4.26
CA LEU A 8 1.08 -15.20 4.37
C LEU A 8 0.39 -13.83 4.32
N SER A 9 0.92 -12.85 5.03
CA SER A 9 0.37 -11.49 5.05
C SER A 9 0.41 -10.83 3.68
N VAL A 10 1.53 -10.96 2.96
CA VAL A 10 1.66 -10.43 1.60
C VAL A 10 0.72 -11.15 0.64
N ALA A 11 0.61 -12.47 0.75
CA ALA A 11 -0.30 -13.26 -0.08
C ALA A 11 -1.76 -12.85 0.16
N LEU A 12 -2.15 -12.63 1.42
CA LEU A 12 -3.49 -12.13 1.76
C LEU A 12 -3.74 -10.73 1.20
N MET A 13 -2.76 -9.85 1.31
CA MET A 13 -2.86 -8.48 0.76
C MET A 13 -3.09 -8.52 -0.75
N VAL A 14 -2.30 -9.30 -1.47
CA VAL A 14 -2.43 -9.44 -2.93
C VAL A 14 -3.76 -10.09 -3.28
N GLY A 15 -4.15 -11.15 -2.57
CA GLY A 15 -5.42 -11.85 -2.79
C GLY A 15 -6.63 -10.94 -2.59
N VAL A 16 -6.64 -10.18 -1.50
CA VAL A 16 -7.71 -9.21 -1.22
C VAL A 16 -7.72 -8.10 -2.26
N GLY A 17 -6.55 -7.58 -2.63
CA GLY A 17 -6.45 -6.55 -3.66
C GLY A 17 -6.97 -7.02 -5.02
N LEU A 18 -6.74 -8.27 -5.38
CA LEU A 18 -7.29 -8.86 -6.61
C LEU A 18 -8.79 -9.15 -6.50
N TYR A 19 -9.27 -9.52 -5.33
CA TYR A 19 -10.69 -9.78 -5.08
C TYR A 19 -11.51 -8.49 -5.14
N LEU A 20 -11.00 -7.40 -4.59
CA LEU A 20 -11.69 -6.11 -4.59
C LEU A 20 -11.65 -5.48 -5.99
N HIS A 21 -12.74 -4.81 -6.34
CA HIS A 21 -12.78 -4.00 -7.55
C HIS A 21 -12.35 -2.57 -7.21
N PRO A 22 -11.31 -2.03 -7.86
CA PRO A 22 -10.88 -0.66 -7.58
C PRO A 22 -11.99 0.34 -7.92
N ASP A 23 -12.33 1.18 -6.95
CA ASP A 23 -13.39 2.15 -7.12
C ASP A 23 -12.92 3.28 -8.05
N PRO A 24 -13.68 3.59 -9.13
CA PRO A 24 -13.30 4.66 -10.04
C PRO A 24 -13.19 6.05 -9.41
N SER A 25 -13.84 6.26 -8.26
CA SER A 25 -13.72 7.52 -7.51
C SER A 25 -12.34 7.71 -6.86
N GLY A 26 -11.53 6.64 -6.77
CA GLY A 26 -10.21 6.68 -6.18
C GLY A 26 -10.18 6.46 -4.67
N HIS A 27 -11.31 6.13 -4.07
CA HIS A 27 -11.41 5.83 -2.64
C HIS A 27 -12.61 4.92 -2.38
N GLY A 28 -12.68 4.38 -1.16
CA GLY A 28 -13.83 3.58 -0.75
C GLY A 28 -13.78 2.12 -1.15
N THR A 29 -12.71 1.65 -1.82
CA THR A 29 -12.58 0.24 -2.21
C THR A 29 -12.69 -0.70 -1.01
N HIS A 30 -12.15 -0.31 0.15
CA HIS A 30 -12.23 -1.10 1.38
C HIS A 30 -13.66 -1.30 1.89
N GLN A 31 -14.61 -0.47 1.49
CA GLN A 31 -16.02 -0.62 1.87
C GLN A 31 -16.64 -1.90 1.31
N GLN A 32 -16.08 -2.46 0.25
CA GLN A 32 -16.52 -3.75 -0.31
C GLN A 32 -16.33 -4.91 0.65
N LEU A 33 -15.45 -4.75 1.65
CA LEU A 33 -15.24 -5.72 2.72
C LEU A 33 -16.21 -5.53 3.90
N GLY A 34 -17.17 -4.61 3.80
CA GLY A 34 -18.06 -4.27 4.90
C GLY A 34 -17.46 -3.31 5.92
N LEU A 35 -16.30 -2.74 5.61
CA LEU A 35 -15.64 -1.78 6.48
C LEU A 35 -16.30 -0.39 6.38
N PRO A 36 -16.30 0.40 7.48
CA PRO A 36 -16.86 1.75 7.44
C PRO A 36 -16.06 2.67 6.50
N PRO A 37 -16.67 3.73 5.97
CA PRO A 37 -15.96 4.72 5.18
C PRO A 37 -14.89 5.43 6.01
N CYS A 38 -13.92 6.04 5.33
CA CYS A 38 -12.87 6.82 6.00
C CYS A 38 -13.51 7.96 6.81
N SER A 39 -13.25 7.98 8.12
CA SER A 39 -13.84 8.96 9.02
C SER A 39 -13.47 10.39 8.63
N ILE A 40 -12.23 10.64 8.26
CA ILE A 40 -11.76 11.97 7.86
C ILE A 40 -12.50 12.42 6.59
N TYR A 41 -12.64 11.55 5.60
CA TYR A 41 -13.39 11.86 4.39
C TYR A 41 -14.87 12.10 4.69
N PHE A 42 -15.45 11.26 5.55
CA PHE A 42 -16.86 11.35 5.92
C PHE A 42 -17.19 12.69 6.62
N PHE A 43 -16.33 13.13 7.56
CA PHE A 43 -16.57 14.35 8.33
C PHE A 43 -16.13 15.63 7.61
N THR A 44 -15.09 15.58 6.81
CA THR A 44 -14.49 16.78 6.20
C THR A 44 -14.73 16.90 4.70
N GLY A 45 -15.13 15.81 4.05
CA GLY A 45 -15.22 15.75 2.58
C GLY A 45 -13.87 15.77 1.88
N ARG A 46 -12.76 15.67 2.63
CA ARG A 46 -11.40 15.69 2.10
C ARG A 46 -10.70 14.36 2.35
N PRO A 47 -9.88 13.87 1.40
CA PRO A 47 -9.16 12.62 1.58
C PRO A 47 -8.08 12.77 2.68
N CYS A 48 -7.97 11.75 3.54
CA CYS A 48 -6.83 11.65 4.46
C CYS A 48 -5.58 11.19 3.69
N PRO A 49 -4.37 11.27 4.30
CA PRO A 49 -3.15 10.81 3.64
C PRO A 49 -3.18 9.37 3.13
N SER A 50 -3.91 8.49 3.82
CA SER A 50 -4.06 7.08 3.43
C SER A 50 -5.29 6.81 2.56
N CYS A 51 -6.14 7.82 2.30
CA CYS A 51 -7.30 7.63 1.43
C CYS A 51 -6.86 7.28 0.01
N GLY A 52 -7.52 6.28 -0.57
CA GLY A 52 -7.21 5.81 -1.89
C GLY A 52 -6.06 4.80 -1.96
N LEU A 53 -5.38 4.51 -0.83
CA LEU A 53 -4.26 3.57 -0.82
C LEU A 53 -4.73 2.16 -1.20
N THR A 54 -5.82 1.67 -0.61
CA THR A 54 -6.41 0.38 -0.94
C THR A 54 -6.85 0.34 -2.41
N THR A 55 -7.51 1.40 -2.87
CA THR A 55 -7.92 1.54 -4.28
C THR A 55 -6.71 1.52 -5.21
N SER A 56 -5.64 2.24 -4.84
CA SER A 56 -4.40 2.29 -5.62
C SER A 56 -3.77 0.92 -5.75
N VAL A 57 -3.59 0.20 -4.64
CA VAL A 57 -3.01 -1.15 -4.64
C VAL A 57 -3.86 -2.10 -5.47
N SER A 58 -5.18 -2.09 -5.29
CA SER A 58 -6.10 -2.91 -6.07
C SER A 58 -6.04 -2.58 -7.56
N ALA A 59 -5.99 -1.31 -7.93
CA ALA A 59 -5.90 -0.86 -9.31
C ALA A 59 -4.59 -1.32 -9.97
N TRP A 60 -3.45 -1.19 -9.29
CA TRP A 60 -2.17 -1.68 -9.80
C TRP A 60 -2.19 -3.19 -10.01
N LEU A 61 -2.81 -3.94 -9.09
CA LEU A 61 -2.94 -5.40 -9.21
C LEU A 61 -3.83 -5.80 -10.40
N HIS A 62 -4.81 -4.97 -10.77
CA HIS A 62 -5.67 -5.20 -11.92
C HIS A 62 -5.11 -4.64 -13.23
N GLY A 63 -3.90 -4.07 -13.20
CA GLY A 63 -3.26 -3.49 -14.38
C GLY A 63 -3.72 -2.09 -14.74
N ASP A 64 -4.51 -1.43 -13.90
CA ASP A 64 -4.95 -0.06 -14.10
C ASP A 64 -4.04 0.92 -13.34
N GLY A 65 -2.86 1.16 -13.93
CA GLY A 65 -1.88 2.07 -13.33
C GLY A 65 -2.36 3.52 -13.30
N ARG A 66 -3.20 3.92 -14.23
CA ARG A 66 -3.73 5.29 -14.29
C ARG A 66 -4.62 5.58 -13.09
N LEU A 67 -5.55 4.67 -12.78
CA LEU A 67 -6.40 4.79 -11.59
C LEU A 67 -5.56 4.67 -10.32
N GLY A 68 -4.61 3.72 -10.29
CA GLY A 68 -3.72 3.55 -9.14
C GLY A 68 -2.94 4.80 -8.81
N TRP A 69 -2.35 5.45 -9.80
CA TRP A 69 -1.62 6.70 -9.61
C TRP A 69 -2.53 7.84 -9.15
N ARG A 70 -3.70 7.94 -9.75
CA ARG A 70 -4.67 9.00 -9.40
C ARG A 70 -5.24 8.82 -8.01
N ALA A 71 -5.49 7.57 -7.60
CA ALA A 71 -6.04 7.28 -6.27
C ALA A 71 -5.03 7.60 -5.17
N ASN A 72 -3.80 7.10 -5.29
CA ASN A 72 -2.70 7.43 -4.38
C ASN A 72 -1.39 6.97 -5.02
N PRO A 73 -0.47 7.90 -5.36
CA PRO A 73 0.80 7.53 -5.99
C PRO A 73 1.69 6.64 -5.12
N PHE A 74 1.52 6.65 -3.79
CA PHE A 74 2.28 5.78 -2.89
C PHE A 74 1.81 4.34 -2.89
N GLY A 75 0.66 4.02 -3.49
CA GLY A 75 0.17 2.64 -3.59
C GLY A 75 1.13 1.71 -4.30
N ILE A 76 1.74 2.17 -5.40
CA ILE A 76 2.73 1.34 -6.11
C ILE A 76 3.98 1.12 -5.26
N VAL A 77 4.41 2.13 -4.50
CA VAL A 77 5.57 2.01 -3.61
C VAL A 77 5.30 0.98 -2.52
N VAL A 78 4.14 1.05 -1.88
CA VAL A 78 3.71 0.07 -0.87
C VAL A 78 3.65 -1.33 -1.47
N LEU A 79 3.06 -1.47 -2.64
CA LEU A 79 2.94 -2.76 -3.33
C LEU A 79 4.32 -3.35 -3.66
N LEU A 80 5.23 -2.55 -4.20
CA LEU A 80 6.59 -3.00 -4.54
C LEU A 80 7.37 -3.40 -3.28
N ILE A 81 7.26 -2.64 -2.20
CA ILE A 81 7.90 -2.97 -0.92
C ILE A 81 7.34 -4.28 -0.37
N ALA A 82 6.03 -4.43 -0.37
CA ALA A 82 5.38 -5.64 0.13
C ALA A 82 5.79 -6.87 -0.67
N ILE A 83 5.80 -6.79 -1.99
CA ILE A 83 6.24 -7.89 -2.87
C ILE A 83 7.71 -8.21 -2.62
N GLY A 84 8.57 -7.19 -2.51
CA GLY A 84 10.00 -7.38 -2.24
C GLY A 84 10.25 -8.06 -0.90
N VAL A 85 9.56 -7.61 0.15
CA VAL A 85 9.65 -8.23 1.48
C VAL A 85 9.12 -9.66 1.44
N GLY A 86 8.00 -9.90 0.78
CA GLY A 86 7.43 -11.24 0.63
C GLY A 86 8.36 -12.20 -0.10
N LEU A 87 8.94 -11.77 -1.21
CA LEU A 87 9.90 -12.57 -1.97
C LEU A 87 11.18 -12.86 -1.17
N ASN A 88 11.68 -11.86 -0.44
CA ASN A 88 12.83 -12.07 0.44
C ASN A 88 12.52 -13.11 1.52
N SER A 89 11.36 -13.01 2.16
CA SER A 89 10.95 -13.97 3.18
C SER A 89 10.75 -15.38 2.59
N LEU A 90 10.21 -15.46 1.38
CA LEU A 90 10.06 -16.73 0.67
C LEU A 90 11.43 -17.36 0.35
N MET A 91 12.40 -16.54 -0.11
CA MET A 91 13.76 -17.01 -0.33
C MET A 91 14.41 -17.54 0.95
N VAL A 92 14.22 -16.88 2.08
CA VAL A 92 14.74 -17.35 3.37
C VAL A 92 14.11 -18.70 3.75
N LEU A 93 12.81 -18.87 3.53
CA LEU A 93 12.12 -20.12 3.86
C LEU A 93 12.54 -21.29 2.95
N LEU A 94 12.72 -21.05 1.66
CA LEU A 94 13.01 -22.10 0.67
C LEU A 94 14.51 -22.39 0.57
N PHE A 95 15.35 -21.35 0.55
CA PHE A 95 16.78 -21.46 0.24
C PHE A 95 17.68 -21.07 1.40
N LYS A 96 17.12 -20.63 2.53
CA LYS A 96 17.85 -20.12 3.71
C LYS A 96 18.83 -19.00 3.37
N ARG A 97 18.51 -18.22 2.33
CA ARG A 97 19.29 -17.05 1.89
C ARG A 97 18.43 -15.80 2.03
N SER A 98 19.02 -14.72 2.54
CA SER A 98 18.33 -13.44 2.64
C SER A 98 19.12 -12.36 1.93
N LEU A 99 18.40 -11.40 1.33
CA LEU A 99 18.99 -10.16 0.86
C LEU A 99 19.28 -9.29 2.08
N ARG A 100 20.55 -8.92 2.24
CA ARG A 100 20.95 -8.02 3.33
C ARG A 100 21.09 -6.62 2.76
N LEU A 101 20.21 -5.74 3.19
CA LEU A 101 20.35 -4.32 2.94
C LEU A 101 21.05 -3.67 4.12
N HIS A 102 21.88 -2.67 3.82
CA HIS A 102 22.57 -1.94 4.88
C HIS A 102 21.55 -1.27 5.80
N PRO A 103 21.67 -1.40 7.14
CA PRO A 103 20.68 -0.85 8.07
C PRO A 103 20.46 0.66 7.91
N LEU A 104 21.52 1.41 7.60
CA LEU A 104 21.42 2.86 7.38
C LEU A 104 20.55 3.18 6.14
N LEU A 105 20.72 2.42 5.06
CA LEU A 105 19.90 2.61 3.84
C LEU A 105 18.44 2.33 4.12
N LEU A 106 18.14 1.25 4.84
CA LEU A 106 16.77 0.92 5.23
C LEU A 106 16.16 2.00 6.11
N ASN A 107 16.90 2.46 7.12
CA ASN A 107 16.41 3.47 8.06
C ASN A 107 16.11 4.79 7.37
N TRP A 108 17.08 5.31 6.61
CA TRP A 108 16.90 6.56 5.86
C TRP A 108 15.85 6.43 4.77
N GLY A 109 15.79 5.30 4.08
CA GLY A 109 14.78 5.04 3.07
C GLY A 109 13.37 5.07 3.68
N LEU A 110 13.16 4.45 4.83
CA LEU A 110 11.87 4.48 5.53
C LEU A 110 11.51 5.89 5.99
N ILE A 111 12.47 6.63 6.56
CA ILE A 111 12.23 8.00 7.00
C ILE A 111 11.81 8.88 5.83
N LEU A 112 12.55 8.82 4.73
CA LEU A 112 12.22 9.61 3.53
C LEU A 112 10.87 9.21 2.93
N LEU A 113 10.55 7.92 2.93
CA LEU A 113 9.27 7.42 2.44
C LEU A 113 8.11 7.95 3.29
N ILE A 114 8.24 7.86 4.61
CA ILE A 114 7.21 8.33 5.54
C ILE A 114 7.03 9.85 5.43
N LEU A 115 8.13 10.60 5.36
CA LEU A 115 8.08 12.06 5.19
C LEU A 115 7.43 12.43 3.87
N GLY A 116 7.80 11.78 2.77
CA GLY A 116 7.19 12.02 1.46
C GLY A 116 5.69 11.73 1.47
N TRP A 117 5.30 10.62 2.09
CA TRP A 117 3.90 10.25 2.22
C TRP A 117 3.10 11.26 3.05
N LEU A 118 3.65 11.70 4.18
CA LEU A 118 3.00 12.72 5.02
C LEU A 118 2.87 14.05 4.29
N ILE A 119 3.94 14.50 3.64
CA ILE A 119 3.92 15.75 2.87
C ILE A 119 2.87 15.68 1.75
N HIS A 120 2.87 14.59 0.99
CA HIS A 120 1.88 14.37 -0.07
C HIS A 120 0.46 14.38 0.50
N GLY A 121 0.24 13.67 1.61
CA GLY A 121 -1.06 13.61 2.25
C GLY A 121 -1.55 14.97 2.76
N ILE A 122 -0.66 15.75 3.38
CA ILE A 122 -0.97 17.10 3.85
C ILE A 122 -1.30 18.02 2.67
N LEU A 123 -0.49 17.99 1.62
CA LEU A 123 -0.75 18.80 0.43
C LEU A 123 -2.08 18.41 -0.23
N ARG A 124 -2.35 17.13 -0.33
CA ARG A 124 -3.60 16.63 -0.88
C ARG A 124 -4.80 17.07 -0.04
N PHE A 125 -4.69 17.00 1.28
CA PHE A 125 -5.74 17.46 2.20
C PHE A 125 -5.96 18.97 2.09
N ALA A 126 -4.88 19.75 2.02
CA ALA A 126 -4.94 21.22 2.01
C ALA A 126 -5.46 21.76 0.67
N PHE A 127 -5.10 21.13 -0.45
CA PHE A 127 -5.40 21.62 -1.81
C PHE A 127 -6.46 20.79 -2.55
N TRP A 128 -7.11 19.90 -1.86
CA TRP A 128 -8.21 19.12 -2.43
C TRP A 128 -9.40 19.97 -2.89
#